data_72366b04aa83712186586af7e66aae65
#
_entry.id   72366b04aa83712186586af7e66aae65
#
_cell.length_a   1.000
_cell.length_b   1.000
_cell.length_c   1.000
_cell.angle_alpha   90.00
_cell.angle_beta   90.00
_cell.angle_gamma   90.00
#
_symmetry.space_group_name_H-M   'P 1'
#
loop_
_entity.id
_entity.type
_entity.pdbx_description
1 polymer ?
#
loop_
_entity_poly.entity_id
_entity_poly.type
_entity_poly.pdbx_seq_one_letter_code
_entity_poly.pdbx_strand_id
1 'polypeptide(L)'
;MIETKPEYYFKKIKDFAFPELFNVKNVWEILKKKDELLSKFKKSEIKGTIGKNVHTDGILLLEKGSKILENSIIEGPVYIGKNCVIGPNAHIRRYTIIGDNSKIGKTEVKGSVIMNNVRADHLGYIGESILGDSVHIGAGVVTANLRFDNKNILDTNMKKLGIIAGDNVQIGINVSTLPGTFIGPNTWIYPGSIVKGFLPANKLLKSKIEYEISDKT
;
A
#
# COMPACT_ATOMS: atom_id res chain seq x y z
N MET A 1 -22.46 -2.52 6.28
CA MET A 1 -22.23 -2.30 4.84
C MET A 1 -20.82 -1.75 4.67
N ILE A 2 -20.14 -2.14 3.59
CA ILE A 2 -18.82 -1.58 3.24
C ILE A 2 -19.05 -0.19 2.64
N GLU A 3 -18.29 0.80 3.11
CA GLU A 3 -18.24 2.09 2.46
C GLU A 3 -17.44 1.98 1.15
N THR A 4 -17.97 2.56 0.08
CA THR A 4 -17.36 2.42 -1.26
C THR A 4 -16.84 3.73 -1.84
N LYS A 5 -17.17 4.86 -1.23
CA LYS A 5 -16.80 6.19 -1.74
C LYS A 5 -15.36 6.54 -1.36
N PRO A 6 -14.53 7.01 -2.30
CA PRO A 6 -13.18 7.47 -1.99
C PRO A 6 -13.13 8.52 -0.87
N GLU A 7 -14.08 9.46 -0.84
CA GLU A 7 -14.12 10.56 0.13
C GLU A 7 -14.35 10.12 1.58
N TYR A 8 -14.85 8.90 1.78
CA TYR A 8 -14.91 8.32 3.11
C TYR A 8 -13.51 8.01 3.63
N TYR A 9 -12.64 7.43 2.80
CA TYR A 9 -11.32 6.97 3.18
C TYR A 9 -10.26 8.08 3.16
N PHE A 10 -10.36 9.00 2.18
CA PHE A 10 -9.27 9.93 1.85
C PHE A 10 -9.76 11.37 1.88
N LYS A 11 -9.16 12.19 2.76
CA LYS A 11 -9.48 13.63 2.89
C LYS A 11 -8.47 14.51 2.16
N LYS A 12 -7.24 14.00 1.95
CA LYS A 12 -6.14 14.75 1.35
C LYS A 12 -5.92 14.44 -0.14
N ILE A 13 -6.98 14.09 -0.85
CA ILE A 13 -6.93 13.76 -2.28
C ILE A 13 -6.29 14.88 -3.10
N LYS A 14 -6.58 16.14 -2.77
CA LYS A 14 -6.07 17.32 -3.51
C LYS A 14 -4.57 17.52 -3.38
N ASP A 15 -3.96 16.98 -2.33
CA ASP A 15 -2.52 17.10 -2.06
C ASP A 15 -1.72 15.97 -2.73
N PHE A 16 -2.41 14.99 -3.33
CA PHE A 16 -1.79 13.87 -4.02
C PHE A 16 -1.41 14.24 -5.46
N ALA A 17 -0.35 13.62 -5.99
CA ALA A 17 0.15 13.95 -7.34
C ALA A 17 -0.87 13.68 -8.46
N PHE A 18 -1.81 12.75 -8.25
CA PHE A 18 -2.81 12.34 -9.23
C PHE A 18 -4.22 12.32 -8.61
N PRO A 19 -4.78 13.49 -8.24
CA PRO A 19 -6.09 13.57 -7.59
C PRO A 19 -7.22 13.04 -8.47
N GLU A 20 -7.08 13.07 -9.78
CA GLU A 20 -8.04 12.55 -10.75
C GLU A 20 -8.29 11.04 -10.65
N LEU A 21 -7.37 10.28 -10.06
CA LEU A 21 -7.54 8.85 -9.81
C LEU A 21 -8.75 8.58 -8.91
N PHE A 22 -9.04 9.49 -8.00
CA PHE A 22 -10.08 9.34 -6.98
C PHE A 22 -11.49 9.74 -7.49
N ASN A 23 -11.59 10.28 -8.70
CA ASN A 23 -12.88 10.56 -9.33
C ASN A 23 -13.47 9.25 -9.90
N VAL A 24 -13.97 8.39 -9.02
CA VAL A 24 -14.54 7.07 -9.30
C VAL A 24 -15.78 6.83 -8.45
N LYS A 25 -16.63 5.90 -8.88
CA LYS A 25 -17.84 5.53 -8.12
C LYS A 25 -17.47 4.70 -6.88
N ASN A 26 -16.57 3.75 -7.05
CA ASN A 26 -16.15 2.86 -5.99
C ASN A 26 -14.63 2.95 -5.81
N VAL A 27 -14.18 2.96 -4.58
CA VAL A 27 -12.79 3.22 -4.18
C VAL A 27 -11.78 2.24 -4.81
N TRP A 28 -12.13 0.99 -5.02
CA TRP A 28 -11.25 0.00 -5.66
C TRP A 28 -10.99 0.26 -7.15
N GLU A 29 -11.85 1.03 -7.82
CA GLU A 29 -11.68 1.40 -9.23
C GLU A 29 -10.43 2.27 -9.46
N ILE A 30 -9.92 2.91 -8.40
CA ILE A 30 -8.64 3.64 -8.40
C ILE A 30 -7.50 2.76 -8.93
N LEU A 31 -7.48 1.47 -8.59
CA LEU A 31 -6.42 0.55 -9.03
C LEU A 31 -6.40 0.37 -10.55
N LYS A 32 -7.57 0.28 -11.19
CA LYS A 32 -7.67 0.22 -12.65
C LYS A 32 -7.27 1.55 -13.31
N LYS A 33 -7.78 2.67 -12.79
CA LYS A 33 -7.41 4.00 -13.28
C LYS A 33 -5.91 4.29 -13.19
N LYS A 34 -5.29 3.86 -12.11
CA LYS A 34 -3.83 3.96 -11.93
C LYS A 34 -3.08 3.19 -13.02
N ASP A 35 -3.51 1.97 -13.38
CA ASP A 35 -2.87 1.20 -14.44
C ASP A 35 -2.99 1.90 -15.80
N GLU A 36 -4.16 2.45 -16.09
CA GLU A 36 -4.41 3.25 -17.30
C GLU A 36 -3.54 4.52 -17.33
N LEU A 37 -3.37 5.19 -16.19
CA LEU A 37 -2.51 6.38 -16.07
C LEU A 37 -1.05 6.03 -16.34
N LEU A 38 -0.51 5.05 -15.62
CA LEU A 38 0.90 4.68 -15.71
C LEU A 38 1.28 4.11 -17.08
N SER A 39 0.35 3.47 -17.78
CA SER A 39 0.54 2.97 -19.15
C SER A 39 0.77 4.08 -20.19
N LYS A 40 0.41 5.32 -19.87
CA LYS A 40 0.59 6.48 -20.76
C LYS A 40 2.02 7.02 -20.76
N PHE A 41 2.79 6.74 -19.71
CA PHE A 41 4.20 7.16 -19.66
C PHE A 41 5.02 6.38 -20.69
N LYS A 42 5.91 7.07 -21.40
CA LYS A 42 6.69 6.48 -22.50
C LYS A 42 8.19 6.45 -22.26
N LYS A 43 8.65 7.21 -21.27
CA LYS A 43 10.09 7.31 -20.91
C LYS A 43 10.25 7.52 -19.42
N SER A 44 11.37 7.10 -18.89
CA SER A 44 11.76 7.36 -17.51
C SER A 44 12.18 8.82 -17.31
N GLU A 45 11.89 9.37 -16.13
CA GLU A 45 12.36 10.67 -15.67
C GLU A 45 12.94 10.51 -14.26
N ILE A 46 14.24 10.70 -14.13
CA ILE A 46 14.96 10.51 -12.87
C ILE A 46 15.43 11.88 -12.37
N LYS A 47 14.72 12.43 -11.40
CA LYS A 47 15.04 13.71 -10.73
C LYS A 47 15.60 13.52 -9.32
N GLY A 48 15.59 12.29 -8.83
CA GLY A 48 16.14 11.86 -7.54
C GLY A 48 17.49 11.18 -7.68
N THR A 49 17.88 10.43 -6.66
CA THR A 49 19.14 9.67 -6.63
C THR A 49 18.89 8.16 -6.58
N ILE A 50 19.74 7.41 -7.27
CA ILE A 50 19.70 5.95 -7.29
C ILE A 50 21.02 5.43 -6.69
N GLY A 51 20.91 4.61 -5.66
CA GLY A 51 22.03 4.00 -4.93
C GLY A 51 22.75 2.89 -5.71
N LYS A 52 23.76 2.31 -5.08
CA LYS A 52 24.52 1.20 -5.66
C LYS A 52 23.68 -0.07 -5.77
N ASN A 53 23.95 -0.88 -6.80
CA ASN A 53 23.30 -2.18 -7.01
C ASN A 53 21.75 -2.12 -7.05
N VAL A 54 21.18 -0.98 -7.41
CA VAL A 54 19.74 -0.88 -7.67
C VAL A 54 19.47 -1.41 -9.08
N HIS A 55 18.56 -2.38 -9.17
CA HIS A 55 18.08 -2.87 -10.45
C HIS A 55 16.82 -2.13 -10.86
N THR A 56 16.80 -1.60 -12.08
CA THR A 56 15.61 -0.94 -12.66
C THR A 56 15.25 -1.59 -13.99
N ASP A 57 14.00 -2.01 -14.13
CA ASP A 57 13.43 -2.50 -15.39
C ASP A 57 12.16 -1.72 -15.72
N GLY A 58 11.99 -1.32 -16.98
CA GLY A 58 10.84 -0.54 -17.42
C GLY A 58 10.88 0.94 -17.03
N ILE A 59 9.72 1.59 -17.02
CA ILE A 59 9.60 3.04 -16.86
C ILE A 59 9.58 3.43 -15.38
N LEU A 60 10.49 4.31 -14.98
CA LEU A 60 10.56 4.88 -13.64
C LEU A 60 10.44 6.40 -13.70
N LEU A 61 9.46 6.94 -12.97
CA LEU A 61 9.35 8.37 -12.68
C LEU A 61 9.76 8.58 -11.22
N LEU A 62 10.91 9.19 -11.01
CA LEU A 62 11.48 9.47 -9.68
C LEU A 62 11.58 10.97 -9.47
N GLU A 63 10.78 11.52 -8.59
CA GLU A 63 10.70 12.95 -8.34
C GLU A 63 11.84 13.49 -7.45
N LYS A 64 11.98 14.81 -7.44
CA LYS A 64 13.05 15.55 -6.76
C LYS A 64 13.10 15.24 -5.26
N GLY A 65 14.30 15.07 -4.74
CA GLY A 65 14.57 14.80 -3.31
C GLY A 65 14.42 13.34 -2.91
N SER A 66 13.87 12.50 -3.81
CA SER A 66 13.69 11.08 -3.54
C SER A 66 14.97 10.28 -3.76
N LYS A 67 15.11 9.21 -2.97
CA LYS A 67 16.29 8.33 -2.98
C LYS A 67 15.84 6.88 -3.06
N ILE A 68 16.42 6.13 -4.00
CA ILE A 68 16.34 4.67 -4.02
C ILE A 68 17.67 4.15 -3.47
N LEU A 69 17.60 3.45 -2.35
CA LEU A 69 18.77 2.94 -1.64
C LEU A 69 19.22 1.59 -2.19
N GLU A 70 20.39 1.15 -1.74
CA GLU A 70 21.13 0.01 -2.25
C GLU A 70 20.31 -1.28 -2.33
N ASN A 71 20.62 -2.12 -3.32
CA ASN A 71 20.09 -3.45 -3.55
C ASN A 71 18.55 -3.49 -3.70
N SER A 72 17.93 -2.35 -4.04
CA SER A 72 16.48 -2.31 -4.33
C SER A 72 16.21 -2.70 -5.78
N ILE A 73 15.01 -3.25 -6.03
CA ILE A 73 14.53 -3.65 -7.34
C ILE A 73 13.30 -2.82 -7.68
N ILE A 74 13.31 -2.16 -8.84
CA ILE A 74 12.19 -1.36 -9.35
C ILE A 74 11.76 -1.92 -10.70
N GLU A 75 10.57 -2.47 -10.77
CA GLU A 75 9.95 -2.97 -12.01
C GLU A 75 8.88 -1.97 -12.47
N GLY A 76 9.18 -1.18 -13.49
CA GLY A 76 8.25 -0.16 -14.02
C GLY A 76 7.11 -0.74 -14.87
N PRO A 77 6.03 0.04 -15.15
CA PRO A 77 5.95 1.47 -14.84
C PRO A 77 5.70 1.73 -13.34
N VAL A 78 6.49 2.64 -12.77
CA VAL A 78 6.41 3.06 -11.36
C VAL A 78 6.55 4.57 -11.27
N TYR A 79 5.76 5.21 -10.41
CA TYR A 79 5.92 6.61 -10.01
C TYR A 79 6.31 6.68 -8.54
N ILE A 80 7.34 7.46 -8.23
CA ILE A 80 7.80 7.78 -6.88
C ILE A 80 7.82 9.30 -6.73
N GLY A 81 7.00 9.81 -5.84
CA GLY A 81 6.85 11.23 -5.54
C GLY A 81 8.10 11.88 -4.95
N LYS A 82 7.96 13.10 -4.44
CA LYS A 82 9.06 13.91 -3.90
C LYS A 82 9.49 13.44 -2.50
N ASN A 83 10.77 13.62 -2.18
CA ASN A 83 11.34 13.40 -0.84
C ASN A 83 11.07 11.98 -0.27
N CYS A 84 10.90 10.99 -1.13
CA CYS A 84 10.71 9.61 -0.71
C CYS A 84 12.05 8.92 -0.43
N VAL A 85 12.01 7.91 0.44
CA VAL A 85 13.13 7.00 0.68
C VAL A 85 12.66 5.57 0.41
N ILE A 86 13.24 4.94 -0.61
CA ILE A 86 12.91 3.58 -1.04
C ILE A 86 14.09 2.66 -0.76
N GLY A 87 13.88 1.61 0.01
CA GLY A 87 14.94 0.68 0.38
C GLY A 87 15.62 1.01 1.73
N PRO A 88 16.78 0.36 2.00
CA PRO A 88 17.46 -0.63 1.13
C PRO A 88 16.66 -1.94 0.99
N ASN A 89 17.00 -2.70 -0.06
CA ASN A 89 16.39 -4.01 -0.35
C ASN A 89 14.87 -3.96 -0.56
N ALA A 90 14.31 -2.85 -1.03
CA ALA A 90 12.91 -2.74 -1.43
C ALA A 90 12.68 -3.44 -2.77
N HIS A 91 11.47 -4.00 -2.95
CA HIS A 91 11.03 -4.51 -4.25
C HIS A 91 9.75 -3.79 -4.66
N ILE A 92 9.86 -2.80 -5.54
CA ILE A 92 8.72 -2.04 -6.06
C ILE A 92 8.36 -2.56 -7.43
N ARG A 93 7.17 -3.15 -7.53
CA ARG A 93 6.71 -3.82 -8.73
C ARG A 93 5.80 -2.94 -9.56
N ARG A 94 5.59 -3.40 -10.79
CA ARG A 94 4.86 -2.68 -11.84
C ARG A 94 3.52 -2.12 -11.39
N TYR A 95 3.18 -0.99 -11.99
CA TYR A 95 1.94 -0.27 -11.74
C TYR A 95 1.76 0.17 -10.29
N THR A 96 2.85 0.63 -9.67
CA THR A 96 2.84 1.19 -8.32
C THR A 96 3.03 2.70 -8.36
N ILE A 97 2.22 3.42 -7.58
CA ILE A 97 2.36 4.85 -7.33
C ILE A 97 2.69 5.03 -5.85
N ILE A 98 3.75 5.77 -5.56
CA ILE A 98 4.14 6.17 -4.20
C ILE A 98 4.13 7.69 -4.14
N GLY A 99 3.32 8.25 -3.26
CA GLY A 99 3.18 9.69 -3.04
C GLY A 99 4.33 10.29 -2.23
N ASP A 100 4.30 11.61 -2.10
CA ASP A 100 5.38 12.42 -1.52
C ASP A 100 5.69 12.05 -0.06
N ASN A 101 6.94 12.28 0.37
CA ASN A 101 7.42 12.12 1.75
C ASN A 101 7.25 10.71 2.33
N SER A 102 7.06 9.70 1.50
CA SER A 102 6.84 8.32 1.93
C SER A 102 8.16 7.58 2.11
N LYS A 103 8.16 6.60 3.03
CA LYS A 103 9.31 5.74 3.29
C LYS A 103 8.91 4.28 3.18
N ILE A 104 9.50 3.58 2.21
CA ILE A 104 9.28 2.15 1.95
C ILE A 104 10.62 1.45 2.13
N GLY A 105 10.75 0.67 3.19
CA GLY A 105 11.97 -0.07 3.49
C GLY A 105 12.05 -1.41 2.77
N LYS A 106 12.44 -2.45 3.46
CA LYS A 106 12.54 -3.83 2.94
C LYS A 106 11.15 -4.45 2.72
N THR A 107 10.35 -3.83 1.89
CA THR A 107 8.97 -4.22 1.59
C THR A 107 8.80 -4.52 0.11
N GLU A 108 8.08 -5.58 -0.22
CA GLU A 108 7.58 -5.77 -1.57
C GLU A 108 6.27 -4.99 -1.72
N VAL A 109 6.22 -4.08 -2.69
CA VAL A 109 5.01 -3.33 -3.06
C VAL A 109 4.64 -3.61 -4.50
N LYS A 110 3.42 -4.08 -4.74
CA LYS A 110 2.96 -4.49 -6.06
C LYS A 110 1.63 -3.86 -6.41
N GLY A 111 1.55 -3.21 -7.56
CA GLY A 111 0.29 -2.77 -8.17
C GLY A 111 -0.58 -1.89 -7.27
N SER A 112 0.03 -1.08 -6.41
CA SER A 112 -0.63 -0.35 -5.33
C SER A 112 -0.60 1.16 -5.54
N VAL A 113 -1.53 1.86 -4.89
CA VAL A 113 -1.50 3.31 -4.71
C VAL A 113 -1.18 3.60 -3.25
N ILE A 114 -0.06 4.24 -3.02
CA ILE A 114 0.39 4.70 -1.71
C ILE A 114 0.34 6.22 -1.74
N MET A 115 -0.49 6.83 -0.90
CA MET A 115 -0.61 8.29 -0.83
C MET A 115 0.61 8.91 -0.13
N ASN A 116 0.50 10.18 0.27
CA ASN A 116 1.64 10.88 0.85
C ASN A 116 1.92 10.45 2.30
N ASN A 117 3.13 10.68 2.78
CA ASN A 117 3.55 10.51 4.18
C ASN A 117 3.42 9.08 4.72
N VAL A 118 3.34 8.08 3.85
CA VAL A 118 3.18 6.68 4.26
C VAL A 118 4.52 6.10 4.73
N ARG A 119 4.46 5.30 5.79
CA ARG A 119 5.61 4.61 6.34
C ARG A 119 5.40 3.10 6.35
N ALA A 120 6.25 2.39 5.60
CA ALA A 120 6.37 0.93 5.57
C ALA A 120 7.87 0.57 5.62
N ASP A 121 8.52 0.94 6.72
CA ASP A 121 9.99 0.95 6.86
C ASP A 121 10.62 -0.45 6.93
N HIS A 122 9.84 -1.47 7.23
CA HIS A 122 10.30 -2.81 7.58
C HIS A 122 9.94 -3.86 6.53
N LEU A 123 10.25 -5.13 6.82
CA LEU A 123 9.85 -6.26 6.00
C LEU A 123 8.32 -6.37 5.94
N GLY A 124 7.78 -6.54 4.74
CA GLY A 124 6.34 -6.68 4.52
C GLY A 124 5.96 -6.97 3.07
N TYR A 125 4.67 -7.16 2.83
CA TYR A 125 4.10 -7.30 1.50
C TYR A 125 2.83 -6.44 1.37
N ILE A 126 2.79 -5.58 0.35
CA ILE A 126 1.65 -4.71 0.02
C ILE A 126 1.28 -4.94 -1.45
N GLY A 127 0.23 -5.72 -1.69
CA GLY A 127 -0.20 -6.08 -3.04
C GLY A 127 -1.58 -5.55 -3.38
N GLU A 128 -1.73 -4.95 -4.56
CA GLU A 128 -2.97 -4.40 -5.13
C GLU A 128 -3.82 -3.67 -4.06
N SER A 129 -3.17 -2.75 -3.34
CA SER A 129 -3.71 -2.03 -2.19
C SER A 129 -3.78 -0.52 -2.42
N ILE A 130 -4.61 0.16 -1.63
CA ILE A 130 -4.67 1.62 -1.59
C ILE A 130 -4.44 2.05 -0.14
N LEU A 131 -3.36 2.79 0.09
CA LEU A 131 -3.02 3.33 1.40
C LEU A 131 -3.19 4.85 1.38
N GLY A 132 -4.00 5.36 2.29
CA GLY A 132 -4.27 6.79 2.48
C GLY A 132 -3.06 7.56 3.01
N ASP A 133 -3.23 8.86 3.14
CA ASP A 133 -2.19 9.74 3.70
C ASP A 133 -1.84 9.34 5.14
N SER A 134 -0.55 9.39 5.47
CA SER A 134 -0.05 9.14 6.83
C SER A 134 -0.36 7.74 7.40
N VAL A 135 -0.56 6.75 6.53
CA VAL A 135 -0.69 5.35 6.96
C VAL A 135 0.66 4.82 7.44
N HIS A 136 0.64 4.08 8.54
CA HIS A 136 1.81 3.38 9.07
C HIS A 136 1.61 1.87 9.00
N ILE A 137 2.59 1.17 8.44
CA ILE A 137 2.65 -0.28 8.30
C ILE A 137 3.77 -0.83 9.18
N GLY A 138 3.41 -1.60 10.19
CA GLY A 138 4.37 -2.27 11.08
C GLY A 138 5.17 -3.38 10.39
N ALA A 139 6.23 -3.83 11.05
CA ALA A 139 7.05 -4.94 10.55
C ALA A 139 6.25 -6.24 10.43
N GLY A 140 6.49 -7.02 9.37
CA GLY A 140 5.84 -8.32 9.16
C GLY A 140 4.39 -8.23 8.69
N VAL A 141 3.91 -7.05 8.31
CA VAL A 141 2.55 -6.91 7.76
C VAL A 141 2.48 -7.50 6.36
N VAL A 142 1.47 -8.35 6.14
CA VAL A 142 1.20 -8.98 4.84
C VAL A 142 -0.24 -8.71 4.43
N THR A 143 -0.43 -8.06 3.28
CA THR A 143 -1.75 -7.81 2.71
C THR A 143 -2.07 -8.87 1.66
N ALA A 144 -2.80 -9.94 2.03
CA ALA A 144 -3.23 -10.92 1.06
C ALA A 144 -4.17 -10.27 0.04
N ASN A 145 -3.97 -10.56 -1.24
CA ASN A 145 -4.67 -9.92 -2.34
C ASN A 145 -5.40 -10.87 -3.29
N LEU A 146 -5.27 -12.18 -3.08
CA LEU A 146 -5.86 -13.22 -3.93
C LEU A 146 -6.59 -14.25 -3.08
N ARG A 147 -7.79 -14.63 -3.47
CA ARG A 147 -8.56 -15.70 -2.84
C ARG A 147 -8.04 -17.08 -3.28
N PHE A 148 -8.13 -18.09 -2.43
CA PHE A 148 -7.74 -19.47 -2.74
C PHE A 148 -8.56 -20.08 -3.90
N ASP A 149 -9.84 -19.70 -4.02
CA ASP A 149 -10.74 -20.19 -5.06
C ASP A 149 -10.64 -19.39 -6.38
N ASN A 150 -9.74 -18.41 -6.47
CA ASN A 150 -9.53 -17.54 -7.64
C ASN A 150 -10.79 -16.80 -8.13
N LYS A 151 -11.82 -16.71 -7.31
CA LYS A 151 -13.01 -15.91 -7.62
C LYS A 151 -12.76 -14.43 -7.41
N ASN A 152 -13.68 -13.62 -7.94
CA ASN A 152 -13.67 -12.17 -7.68
C ASN A 152 -13.81 -11.89 -6.18
N ILE A 153 -13.17 -10.80 -5.76
CA ILE A 153 -13.21 -10.33 -4.39
C ILE A 153 -14.42 -9.44 -4.22
N LEU A 154 -15.37 -9.88 -3.39
CA LEU A 154 -16.65 -9.21 -3.21
C LEU A 154 -17.30 -8.89 -4.59
N ASP A 155 -18.08 -7.81 -4.68
CA ASP A 155 -18.71 -7.35 -5.93
C ASP A 155 -17.82 -6.38 -6.73
N THR A 156 -16.49 -6.49 -6.58
CA THR A 156 -15.55 -5.55 -7.20
C THR A 156 -15.19 -5.88 -8.66
N ASN A 157 -15.53 -7.06 -9.15
CA ASN A 157 -15.08 -7.63 -10.43
C ASN A 157 -13.54 -7.76 -10.53
N MET A 158 -12.84 -7.75 -9.40
CA MET A 158 -11.39 -7.89 -9.33
C MET A 158 -11.01 -9.24 -8.73
N LYS A 159 -10.08 -9.95 -9.36
CA LYS A 159 -9.48 -11.18 -8.81
C LYS A 159 -8.42 -10.89 -7.76
N LYS A 160 -7.81 -9.70 -7.80
CA LYS A 160 -6.78 -9.27 -6.86
C LYS A 160 -7.16 -7.92 -6.27
N LEU A 161 -7.25 -7.88 -4.95
CA LEU A 161 -7.47 -6.68 -4.16
C LEU A 161 -6.95 -6.96 -2.74
N GLY A 162 -5.94 -6.22 -2.33
CA GLY A 162 -5.39 -6.29 -0.98
C GLY A 162 -6.24 -5.51 0.01
N ILE A 163 -5.69 -4.43 0.55
CA ILE A 163 -6.40 -3.56 1.49
C ILE A 163 -6.71 -2.20 0.89
N ILE A 164 -7.78 -1.60 1.39
CA ILE A 164 -8.04 -0.17 1.26
C ILE A 164 -8.00 0.39 2.67
N ALA A 165 -6.94 1.11 2.98
CA ALA A 165 -6.72 1.75 4.28
C ALA A 165 -6.86 3.26 4.13
N GLY A 166 -7.79 3.85 4.87
CA GLY A 166 -8.01 5.30 4.88
C GLY A 166 -6.86 6.07 5.53
N ASP A 167 -6.97 7.39 5.53
CA ASP A 167 -5.95 8.27 6.12
C ASP A 167 -5.69 7.95 7.59
N ASN A 168 -4.44 8.10 8.04
CA ASN A 168 -3.98 7.93 9.42
C ASN A 168 -4.22 6.53 10.02
N VAL A 169 -4.40 5.49 9.21
CA VAL A 169 -4.49 4.11 9.70
C VAL A 169 -3.13 3.65 10.23
N GLN A 170 -3.14 3.01 11.40
CA GLN A 170 -1.95 2.45 12.04
C GLN A 170 -2.09 0.93 12.11
N ILE A 171 -1.22 0.19 11.44
CA ILE A 171 -1.23 -1.28 11.42
C ILE A 171 -0.02 -1.78 12.21
N GLY A 172 -0.29 -2.51 13.29
CA GLY A 172 0.72 -3.09 14.16
C GLY A 172 1.56 -4.18 13.47
N ILE A 173 2.63 -4.59 14.14
CA ILE A 173 3.53 -5.63 13.62
C ILE A 173 2.80 -6.97 13.44
N ASN A 174 3.26 -7.79 12.47
CA ASN A 174 2.75 -9.13 12.18
C ASN A 174 1.23 -9.21 11.98
N VAL A 175 0.63 -8.14 11.47
CA VAL A 175 -0.77 -8.14 11.04
C VAL A 175 -0.88 -8.77 9.67
N SER A 176 -1.82 -9.70 9.51
CA SER A 176 -2.20 -10.25 8.21
C SER A 176 -3.62 -9.81 7.84
N THR A 177 -3.82 -9.44 6.59
CA THR A 177 -5.17 -9.10 6.12
C THR A 177 -5.64 -10.08 5.05
N LEU A 178 -6.93 -10.37 5.02
CA LEU A 178 -7.54 -11.14 3.97
C LEU A 178 -7.82 -10.25 2.73
N PRO A 179 -7.91 -10.86 1.53
CA PRO A 179 -8.22 -10.12 0.32
C PRO A 179 -9.49 -9.29 0.43
N GLY A 180 -9.44 -8.03 -0.03
CA GLY A 180 -10.60 -7.13 0.04
C GLY A 180 -10.93 -6.67 1.46
N THR A 181 -9.92 -6.39 2.27
CA THR A 181 -10.11 -5.76 3.57
C THR A 181 -10.16 -4.25 3.43
N PHE A 182 -11.18 -3.63 4.03
CA PHE A 182 -11.42 -2.19 4.02
C PHE A 182 -11.28 -1.63 5.43
N ILE A 183 -10.45 -0.62 5.61
CA ILE A 183 -10.11 -0.03 6.91
C ILE A 183 -10.41 1.46 6.84
N GLY A 184 -11.40 1.91 7.60
CA GLY A 184 -11.78 3.32 7.68
C GLY A 184 -10.67 4.18 8.28
N PRO A 185 -10.64 5.49 8.01
CA PRO A 185 -9.58 6.39 8.48
C PRO A 185 -9.48 6.44 10.01
N ASN A 186 -8.30 6.83 10.51
CA ASN A 186 -7.97 6.94 11.94
C ASN A 186 -8.17 5.62 12.73
N THR A 187 -8.09 4.47 12.08
CA THR A 187 -8.28 3.15 12.71
C THR A 187 -6.94 2.53 13.05
N TRP A 188 -6.84 1.96 14.24
CA TRP A 188 -5.64 1.28 14.73
C TRP A 188 -5.88 -0.23 14.79
N ILE A 189 -4.89 -1.00 14.39
CA ILE A 189 -4.92 -2.46 14.42
C ILE A 189 -3.77 -2.96 15.28
N TYR A 190 -4.11 -3.71 16.32
CA TYR A 190 -3.14 -4.26 17.27
C TYR A 190 -2.24 -5.30 16.59
N PRO A 191 -1.00 -5.45 17.10
CA PRO A 191 -0.06 -6.47 16.62
C PRO A 191 -0.63 -7.88 16.60
N GLY A 192 -0.20 -8.69 15.62
CA GLY A 192 -0.57 -10.09 15.49
C GLY A 192 -2.02 -10.36 15.06
N SER A 193 -2.77 -9.33 14.69
CA SER A 193 -4.17 -9.50 14.30
C SER A 193 -4.33 -10.07 12.89
N ILE A 194 -5.37 -10.90 12.70
CA ILE A 194 -5.85 -11.29 11.37
C ILE A 194 -7.11 -10.48 11.05
N VAL A 195 -7.07 -9.70 9.98
CA VAL A 195 -8.11 -8.71 9.66
C VAL A 195 -8.84 -9.07 8.38
N LYS A 196 -10.17 -8.97 8.38
CA LYS A 196 -11.02 -9.20 7.21
C LYS A 196 -12.22 -8.28 7.17
N GLY A 197 -12.75 -8.05 5.98
CA GLY A 197 -13.99 -7.32 5.76
C GLY A 197 -13.84 -5.82 5.97
N PHE A 198 -14.79 -5.18 6.64
CA PHE A 198 -14.82 -3.74 6.83
C PHE A 198 -14.65 -3.34 8.29
N LEU A 199 -13.64 -2.53 8.56
CA LEU A 199 -13.45 -1.84 9.84
C LEU A 199 -13.85 -0.37 9.68
N PRO A 200 -14.82 0.12 10.44
CA PRO A 200 -15.21 1.54 10.37
C PRO A 200 -14.10 2.49 10.84
N ALA A 201 -14.26 3.77 10.50
CA ALA A 201 -13.37 4.83 10.95
C ALA A 201 -13.31 4.98 12.47
N ASN A 202 -12.20 5.51 12.99
CA ASN A 202 -11.99 5.84 14.41
C ASN A 202 -12.17 4.61 15.34
N LYS A 203 -11.67 3.46 14.93
CA LYS A 203 -11.74 2.22 15.71
C LYS A 203 -10.36 1.73 16.14
N LEU A 204 -10.35 0.95 17.19
CA LEU A 204 -9.22 0.15 17.63
C LEU A 204 -9.61 -1.33 17.57
N LEU A 205 -8.96 -2.08 16.67
CA LEU A 205 -9.11 -3.54 16.64
C LEU A 205 -8.06 -4.17 17.54
N LYS A 206 -8.49 -4.99 18.48
CA LYS A 206 -7.63 -5.83 19.33
C LYS A 206 -8.01 -7.29 19.14
N SER A 207 -7.04 -8.16 18.92
CA SER A 207 -7.24 -9.60 19.00
C SER A 207 -7.21 -10.02 20.47
N LYS A 208 -8.10 -10.95 20.84
CA LYS A 208 -8.03 -11.61 22.16
C LYS A 208 -6.97 -12.72 22.05
N ILE A 209 -5.99 -12.70 22.95
CA ILE A 209 -4.95 -13.72 23.03
C ILE A 209 -5.17 -14.50 24.33
N GLU A 210 -5.27 -15.82 24.22
CA GLU A 210 -5.35 -16.73 25.36
C GLU A 210 -4.09 -17.59 25.36
N TYR A 211 -3.52 -17.80 26.55
CA TYR A 211 -2.32 -18.60 26.72
C TYR A 211 -2.63 -19.80 27.60
N GLU A 212 -2.13 -20.95 27.21
CA GLU A 212 -2.01 -22.13 28.09
C GLU A 212 -0.54 -22.34 28.39
N ILE A 213 -0.21 -22.44 29.67
CA ILE A 213 1.15 -22.66 30.12
C ILE A 213 1.17 -24.04 30.81
N SER A 214 2.02 -24.92 30.32
CA SER A 214 2.23 -26.27 30.91
C SER A 214 3.71 -26.53 31.08
N ASP A 215 4.04 -27.49 31.95
CA ASP A 215 5.41 -27.94 32.12
C ASP A 215 5.90 -28.60 30.83
N LYS A 216 7.16 -28.35 30.49
CA LYS A 216 7.83 -29.04 29.40
C LYS A 216 8.27 -30.41 29.87
N THR A 217 7.63 -31.48 29.37
CA THR A 217 8.03 -32.86 29.57
C THR A 217 9.26 -33.25 28.76
#